data_5c6711b52e00a95b9a05011077412143
#
_entry.id   5c6711b52e00a95b9a05011077412143
#
_cell.length_a   1.000
_cell.length_b   1.000
_cell.length_c   1.000
_cell.angle_alpha   90.00
_cell.angle_beta   90.00
_cell.angle_gamma   90.00
#
_symmetry.space_group_name_H-M   'P 1'
#
loop_
_entity.id
_entity.type
_entity.pdbx_description
1 polymer ?
#
loop_
_entity_poly.entity_id
_entity_poly.type
_entity_poly.pdbx_seq_one_letter_code
_entity_poly.pdbx_strand_id
1 'polypeptide(L)'
;MFGIFFKDKDTSFDNGYGMHILASISLGEYVEELHIPIDYWGIEEYKNSWAKSIADGIEKKQHSVLITSMHEPESLNFISTWIIYYDGEISYVQNKIIFVDDFPEFDTSKINEYVNKREIFNEDGFKISEWIVKTKDVIDFYNDIIDLAR
;
A
#
# COMPACT_ATOMS: atom_id res chain seq x y z
N MET A 1 -7.10 -0.71 14.77
CA MET A 1 -5.79 -0.20 14.32
C MET A 1 -5.64 -0.42 12.82
N PHE A 2 -4.99 0.52 12.16
CA PHE A 2 -4.61 0.38 10.75
C PHE A 2 -3.15 0.77 10.59
N GLY A 3 -2.43 0.05 9.75
CA GLY A 3 -1.09 0.48 9.35
C GLY A 3 -0.25 -0.65 8.79
N ILE A 4 0.88 -0.25 8.21
CA ILE A 4 1.92 -1.17 7.75
C ILE A 4 3.15 -0.88 8.60
N PHE A 5 3.66 -1.89 9.29
CA PHE A 5 4.72 -1.75 10.27
C PHE A 5 5.89 -2.64 9.89
N PHE A 6 7.04 -2.02 9.66
CA PHE A 6 8.27 -2.76 9.42
C PHE A 6 8.78 -3.37 10.71
N LYS A 7 9.27 -4.60 10.63
CA LYS A 7 9.98 -5.24 11.73
C LYS A 7 11.44 -4.79 11.70
N ASP A 8 12.21 -5.17 12.71
CA ASP A 8 13.61 -4.78 12.81
C ASP A 8 14.41 -5.17 11.56
N LYS A 9 15.43 -4.38 11.23
CA LYS A 9 16.32 -4.67 10.09
C LYS A 9 16.98 -6.05 10.19
N ASP A 10 17.12 -6.59 11.41
CA ASP A 10 17.64 -7.94 11.64
C ASP A 10 16.76 -9.01 11.01
N THR A 11 15.51 -8.68 10.65
CA THR A 11 14.61 -9.59 9.95
C THR A 11 14.79 -9.55 8.43
N SER A 12 15.75 -8.76 7.91
CA SER A 12 16.03 -8.70 6.47
C SER A 12 16.57 -10.04 5.98
N PHE A 13 16.13 -10.45 4.81
CA PHE A 13 16.53 -11.75 4.23
C PHE A 13 16.50 -11.68 2.71
N ASP A 14 17.30 -12.58 2.08
CA ASP A 14 17.29 -12.76 0.64
C ASP A 14 16.54 -14.06 0.33
N ASN A 15 15.45 -13.94 -0.44
CA ASN A 15 14.62 -15.09 -0.82
C ASN A 15 14.94 -15.62 -2.22
N GLY A 16 16.05 -15.20 -2.82
CA GLY A 16 16.40 -15.53 -4.20
C GLY A 16 15.92 -14.50 -5.23
N TYR A 17 15.09 -13.54 -4.80
CA TYR A 17 14.55 -12.46 -5.65
C TYR A 17 14.93 -11.08 -5.12
N GLY A 18 15.98 -11.00 -4.31
CA GLY A 18 16.48 -9.78 -3.70
C GLY A 18 16.23 -9.72 -2.20
N MET A 19 16.73 -8.65 -1.59
CA MET A 19 16.58 -8.44 -0.15
C MET A 19 15.17 -8.00 0.20
N HIS A 20 14.61 -8.60 1.23
CA HIS A 20 13.28 -8.29 1.75
C HIS A 20 13.37 -8.04 3.24
N ILE A 21 12.43 -7.28 3.77
CA ILE A 21 12.26 -7.10 5.21
C ILE A 21 10.85 -7.57 5.59
N LEU A 22 10.74 -8.18 6.76
CA LEU A 22 9.43 -8.55 7.29
C LEU A 22 8.70 -7.30 7.74
N ALA A 23 7.41 -7.27 7.47
CA ALA A 23 6.50 -6.24 7.92
C ALA A 23 5.16 -6.88 8.24
N SER A 24 4.24 -6.11 8.80
CA SER A 24 2.87 -6.55 9.00
C SER A 24 1.92 -5.45 8.61
N ILE A 25 0.76 -5.84 8.08
CA ILE A 25 -0.35 -4.92 7.88
C ILE A 25 -1.43 -5.23 8.91
N SER A 26 -1.94 -4.20 9.57
CA SER A 26 -3.06 -4.30 10.51
C SER A 26 -4.29 -3.67 9.91
N LEU A 27 -5.38 -4.43 9.85
CA LEU A 27 -6.66 -4.02 9.27
C LEU A 27 -7.75 -4.28 10.31
N GLY A 28 -7.84 -3.40 11.30
CA GLY A 28 -8.66 -3.66 12.48
C GLY A 28 -8.02 -4.77 13.31
N GLU A 29 -8.72 -5.86 13.52
CA GLU A 29 -8.21 -7.02 14.26
C GLU A 29 -7.44 -8.01 13.39
N TYR A 30 -7.57 -7.89 12.06
CA TYR A 30 -6.87 -8.75 11.12
C TYR A 30 -5.43 -8.27 10.94
N VAL A 31 -4.48 -9.20 11.00
CA VAL A 31 -3.06 -8.91 10.81
C VAL A 31 -2.49 -9.93 9.82
N GLU A 32 -1.74 -9.42 8.86
CA GLU A 32 -1.07 -10.26 7.86
C GLU A 32 0.41 -9.89 7.79
N GLU A 33 1.28 -10.91 7.68
CA GLU A 33 2.70 -10.69 7.47
C GLU A 33 2.98 -10.34 6.02
N LEU A 34 3.86 -9.38 5.80
CA LEU A 34 4.30 -8.93 4.49
C LEU A 34 5.80 -9.11 4.34
N HIS A 35 6.24 -9.47 3.14
CA HIS A 35 7.65 -9.51 2.75
C HIS A 35 7.87 -8.37 1.77
N ILE A 36 8.49 -7.28 2.24
CA ILE A 36 8.63 -6.05 1.44
C ILE A 36 10.05 -5.98 0.88
N PRO A 37 10.22 -5.93 -0.45
CA PRO A 37 11.55 -5.82 -1.06
C PRO A 37 12.19 -4.47 -0.74
N ILE A 38 13.48 -4.49 -0.36
CA ILE A 38 14.23 -3.30 0.01
C ILE A 38 15.51 -3.12 -0.81
N ASP A 39 15.62 -3.81 -1.96
CA ASP A 39 16.78 -3.71 -2.83
C ASP A 39 16.76 -2.46 -3.73
N TYR A 40 15.60 -1.85 -3.95
CA TYR A 40 15.47 -0.60 -4.69
C TYR A 40 14.95 0.53 -3.80
N TRP A 41 13.69 0.43 -3.33
CA TRP A 41 13.20 1.33 -2.29
C TRP A 41 13.61 0.82 -0.92
N GLY A 42 14.06 1.73 -0.04
CA GLY A 42 14.22 1.45 1.37
C GLY A 42 12.96 1.78 2.16
N ILE A 43 13.03 1.64 3.46
CA ILE A 43 11.90 1.89 4.38
C ILE A 43 11.37 3.32 4.23
N GLU A 44 12.25 4.30 4.13
CA GLU A 44 11.85 5.71 4.05
C GLU A 44 11.11 6.03 2.75
N GLU A 45 11.53 5.46 1.63
CA GLU A 45 10.86 5.65 0.35
C GLU A 45 9.44 5.08 0.35
N TYR A 46 9.26 3.90 0.96
CA TYR A 46 7.91 3.35 1.14
C TYR A 46 7.03 4.26 1.98
N LYS A 47 7.54 4.71 3.13
CA LYS A 47 6.77 5.60 4.02
C LYS A 47 6.42 6.92 3.37
N ASN A 48 7.35 7.51 2.62
CA ASN A 48 7.09 8.75 1.88
C ASN A 48 6.00 8.55 0.82
N SER A 49 6.04 7.45 0.11
CA SER A 49 5.01 7.09 -0.87
C SER A 49 3.65 6.93 -0.20
N TRP A 50 3.59 6.21 0.92
CA TRP A 50 2.34 6.00 1.66
C TRP A 50 1.76 7.32 2.18
N ALA A 51 2.62 8.18 2.75
CA ALA A 51 2.18 9.46 3.29
C ALA A 51 1.57 10.35 2.20
N LYS A 52 2.24 10.45 1.06
CA LYS A 52 1.74 11.23 -0.07
C LYS A 52 0.41 10.66 -0.58
N SER A 53 0.34 9.34 -0.75
CA SER A 53 -0.86 8.68 -1.25
C SER A 53 -2.06 8.88 -0.31
N ILE A 54 -1.84 8.76 1.00
CA ILE A 54 -2.92 8.95 1.98
C ILE A 54 -3.38 10.41 1.97
N ALA A 55 -2.46 11.37 1.99
CA ALA A 55 -2.81 12.79 1.96
C ALA A 55 -3.63 13.15 0.72
N ASP A 56 -3.17 12.72 -0.46
CA ASP A 56 -3.88 13.00 -1.71
C ASP A 56 -5.27 12.33 -1.75
N GLY A 57 -5.36 11.08 -1.31
CA GLY A 57 -6.61 10.33 -1.33
C GLY A 57 -7.66 10.91 -0.37
N ILE A 58 -7.24 11.33 0.81
CA ILE A 58 -8.14 11.94 1.79
C ILE A 58 -8.63 13.31 1.29
N GLU A 59 -7.73 14.12 0.73
CA GLU A 59 -8.11 15.42 0.17
C GLU A 59 -9.16 15.29 -0.92
N LYS A 60 -9.00 14.32 -1.81
CA LYS A 60 -9.93 14.08 -2.92
C LYS A 60 -11.15 13.26 -2.51
N LYS A 61 -11.18 12.74 -1.29
CA LYS A 61 -12.24 11.86 -0.78
C LYS A 61 -12.50 10.65 -1.68
N GLN A 62 -11.44 10.06 -2.18
CA GLN A 62 -11.50 8.92 -3.11
C GLN A 62 -10.82 7.69 -2.52
N HIS A 63 -9.55 7.51 -2.87
CA HIS A 63 -8.80 6.33 -2.44
C HIS A 63 -7.30 6.64 -2.36
N SER A 64 -6.60 5.77 -1.65
CA SER A 64 -5.14 5.83 -1.54
C SER A 64 -4.55 4.46 -1.80
N VAL A 65 -3.49 4.42 -2.61
CA VAL A 65 -2.78 3.19 -2.96
C VAL A 65 -1.47 3.14 -2.18
N LEU A 66 -1.28 2.08 -1.40
CA LEU A 66 -0.05 1.85 -0.65
C LEU A 66 0.77 0.77 -1.35
N ILE A 67 1.91 1.16 -1.90
CA ILE A 67 2.81 0.22 -2.60
C ILE A 67 3.59 -0.59 -1.56
N THR A 68 3.60 -1.91 -1.71
CA THR A 68 4.35 -2.80 -0.82
C THR A 68 5.41 -3.64 -1.54
N SER A 69 5.55 -3.49 -2.86
CA SER A 69 6.66 -4.12 -3.57
C SER A 69 7.13 -3.21 -4.70
N MET A 70 8.33 -2.66 -4.58
CA MET A 70 8.91 -1.81 -5.61
C MET A 70 10.29 -2.33 -6.00
N HIS A 71 10.53 -2.43 -7.28
CA HIS A 71 11.78 -2.87 -7.87
C HIS A 71 12.29 -1.83 -8.86
N GLU A 72 13.51 -2.00 -9.37
CA GLU A 72 14.04 -1.11 -10.40
C GLU A 72 13.08 -1.01 -11.58
N PRO A 73 12.83 0.21 -12.09
CA PRO A 73 11.88 0.41 -13.19
C PRO A 73 12.14 -0.48 -14.40
N GLU A 74 13.41 -0.77 -14.72
CA GLU A 74 13.77 -1.59 -15.87
C GLU A 74 13.33 -3.04 -15.75
N SER A 75 13.19 -3.55 -14.52
CA SER A 75 12.77 -4.93 -14.26
C SER A 75 11.37 -5.00 -13.64
N LEU A 76 10.66 -3.88 -13.58
CA LEU A 76 9.37 -3.79 -12.91
C LEU A 76 8.25 -4.23 -13.84
N ASN A 77 7.61 -5.35 -13.52
CA ASN A 77 6.46 -5.89 -14.27
C ASN A 77 5.14 -5.63 -13.56
N PHE A 78 5.13 -5.79 -12.25
CA PHE A 78 3.94 -5.57 -11.43
C PHE A 78 4.34 -5.08 -10.05
N ILE A 79 3.39 -4.46 -9.37
CA ILE A 79 3.55 -4.06 -7.97
C ILE A 79 2.39 -4.58 -7.14
N SER A 80 2.70 -4.98 -5.91
CA SER A 80 1.70 -5.37 -4.92
C SER A 80 1.28 -4.12 -4.16
N THR A 81 -0.02 -3.96 -3.97
CA THR A 81 -0.58 -2.77 -3.32
C THR A 81 -1.70 -3.13 -2.37
N TRP A 82 -1.93 -2.21 -1.42
CA TRP A 82 -3.13 -2.17 -0.60
C TRP A 82 -3.83 -0.87 -0.90
N ILE A 83 -5.14 -0.94 -1.15
CA ILE A 83 -5.91 0.23 -1.57
C ILE A 83 -6.94 0.54 -0.50
N ILE A 84 -6.97 1.80 -0.06
CA ILE A 84 -7.91 2.30 0.91
C ILE A 84 -8.95 3.14 0.18
N TYR A 85 -10.20 2.72 0.24
CA TYR A 85 -11.32 3.46 -0.34
C TYR A 85 -12.04 4.17 0.80
N TYR A 86 -12.01 5.49 0.80
CA TYR A 86 -12.59 6.31 1.87
C TYR A 86 -14.09 6.46 1.71
N ASP A 87 -14.84 6.24 2.79
CA ASP A 87 -16.30 6.38 2.81
C ASP A 87 -16.71 6.94 4.18
N GLY A 88 -16.48 8.23 4.38
CA GLY A 88 -16.78 8.90 5.65
C GLY A 88 -15.96 8.36 6.81
N GLU A 89 -16.64 7.92 7.86
CA GLU A 89 -15.98 7.43 9.08
C GLU A 89 -15.38 6.04 8.93
N ILE A 90 -15.79 5.29 7.92
CA ILE A 90 -15.24 3.97 7.61
C ILE A 90 -14.51 4.01 6.28
N SER A 91 -13.59 3.08 6.11
CA SER A 91 -12.85 2.89 4.87
C SER A 91 -12.78 1.41 4.54
N TYR A 92 -12.75 1.11 3.26
CA TYR A 92 -12.66 -0.26 2.76
C TYR A 92 -11.26 -0.49 2.22
N VAL A 93 -10.63 -1.59 2.62
CA VAL A 93 -9.26 -1.91 2.18
C VAL A 93 -9.30 -3.19 1.36
N GLN A 94 -8.67 -3.12 0.20
CA GLN A 94 -8.49 -4.28 -0.70
C GLN A 94 -7.02 -4.38 -1.06
N ASN A 95 -6.53 -5.60 -1.31
CA ASN A 95 -5.21 -5.76 -1.90
C ASN A 95 -5.36 -5.94 -3.41
N LYS A 96 -4.37 -5.48 -4.16
CA LYS A 96 -4.41 -5.55 -5.62
C LYS A 96 -3.01 -5.56 -6.20
N ILE A 97 -2.84 -6.34 -7.28
CA ILE A 97 -1.63 -6.29 -8.10
C ILE A 97 -1.89 -5.34 -9.27
N ILE A 98 -1.00 -4.38 -9.46
CA ILE A 98 -1.05 -3.45 -10.59
C ILE A 98 0.02 -3.87 -11.58
N PHE A 99 -0.37 -4.09 -12.84
CA PHE A 99 0.56 -4.41 -13.91
C PHE A 99 1.03 -3.12 -14.56
N VAL A 100 2.34 -2.89 -14.50
CA VAL A 100 2.96 -1.63 -14.94
C VAL A 100 2.77 -1.41 -16.45
N ASP A 101 2.77 -2.49 -17.22
CA ASP A 101 2.61 -2.41 -18.67
C ASP A 101 1.23 -1.89 -19.11
N ASP A 102 0.23 -1.94 -18.22
CA ASP A 102 -1.09 -1.40 -18.49
C ASP A 102 -1.10 0.14 -18.49
N PHE A 103 -0.04 0.77 -18.01
CA PHE A 103 0.03 2.23 -17.83
C PHE A 103 1.29 2.78 -18.50
N PRO A 104 1.19 3.34 -19.72
CA PRO A 104 2.32 4.01 -20.36
C PRO A 104 2.86 5.14 -19.49
N GLU A 105 4.19 5.25 -19.42
CA GLU A 105 4.86 6.25 -18.58
C GLU A 105 4.50 6.12 -17.09
N PHE A 106 4.44 4.88 -16.60
CA PHE A 106 4.12 4.61 -15.19
C PHE A 106 5.01 5.43 -14.24
N ASP A 107 4.37 6.13 -13.31
CA ASP A 107 5.02 7.02 -12.35
C ASP A 107 4.42 6.79 -10.96
N THR A 108 5.24 6.34 -10.02
CA THR A 108 4.77 6.02 -8.66
C THR A 108 4.21 7.23 -7.92
N SER A 109 4.63 8.45 -8.28
CA SER A 109 4.08 9.67 -7.68
C SER A 109 2.61 9.88 -8.03
N LYS A 110 2.11 9.19 -9.06
CA LYS A 110 0.73 9.25 -9.52
C LYS A 110 -0.03 7.96 -9.24
N ILE A 111 0.42 7.19 -8.28
CA ILE A 111 -0.11 5.83 -8.07
C ILE A 111 -1.63 5.80 -7.88
N ASN A 112 -2.20 6.81 -7.23
CA ASN A 112 -3.65 6.86 -7.01
C ASN A 112 -4.46 7.00 -8.31
N GLU A 113 -3.84 7.48 -9.39
CA GLU A 113 -4.52 7.66 -10.68
C GLU A 113 -4.68 6.34 -11.44
N TYR A 114 -3.97 5.28 -11.04
CA TYR A 114 -3.97 3.99 -11.74
C TYR A 114 -5.02 3.01 -11.22
N VAL A 115 -5.85 3.44 -10.27
CA VAL A 115 -6.87 2.61 -9.64
C VAL A 115 -8.25 3.24 -9.83
N ASN A 116 -9.20 2.40 -10.20
CA ASN A 116 -10.59 2.81 -10.38
C ASN A 116 -11.33 2.85 -9.04
N LYS A 117 -12.61 3.25 -9.10
CA LYS A 117 -13.50 3.22 -7.94
C LYS A 117 -13.61 1.81 -7.37
N ARG A 118 -13.98 1.72 -6.10
CA ARG A 118 -14.18 0.46 -5.41
C ARG A 118 -15.17 -0.42 -6.15
N GLU A 119 -14.78 -1.67 -6.35
CA GLU A 119 -15.65 -2.72 -6.89
C GLU A 119 -15.81 -3.80 -5.83
N ILE A 120 -16.99 -4.42 -5.78
CA ILE A 120 -17.31 -5.48 -4.81
C ILE A 120 -17.04 -6.86 -5.41
N PHE A 121 -17.27 -7.01 -6.71
CA PHE A 121 -17.09 -8.26 -7.43
C PHE A 121 -16.05 -8.11 -8.54
N ASN A 122 -15.27 -9.17 -8.76
CA ASN A 122 -14.31 -9.19 -9.87
C ASN A 122 -15.02 -9.55 -11.18
N GLU A 123 -14.26 -9.65 -12.28
CA GLU A 123 -14.78 -9.94 -13.62
C GLU A 123 -15.48 -11.30 -13.69
N ASP A 124 -15.09 -12.26 -12.85
CA ASP A 124 -15.66 -13.60 -12.82
C ASP A 124 -16.88 -13.69 -11.90
N GLY A 125 -17.30 -12.58 -11.29
CA GLY A 125 -18.43 -12.51 -10.39
C GLY A 125 -18.17 -12.95 -8.96
N PHE A 126 -16.91 -13.17 -8.59
CA PHE A 126 -16.52 -13.51 -7.22
C PHE A 126 -16.34 -12.24 -6.40
N LYS A 127 -16.74 -12.31 -5.12
CA LYS A 127 -16.56 -11.18 -4.21
C LYS A 127 -15.07 -10.93 -3.95
N ILE A 128 -14.65 -9.67 -4.10
CA ILE A 128 -13.27 -9.25 -3.81
C ILE A 128 -13.06 -9.25 -2.30
N SER A 129 -11.91 -9.80 -1.84
CA SER A 129 -11.54 -9.76 -0.44
C SER A 129 -11.38 -8.33 0.03
N GLU A 130 -12.02 -8.00 1.15
CA GLU A 130 -12.11 -6.63 1.61
C GLU A 130 -12.17 -6.58 3.13
N TRP A 131 -11.53 -5.58 3.71
CA TRP A 131 -11.54 -5.34 5.16
C TRP A 131 -12.09 -3.94 5.43
N ILE A 132 -12.83 -3.81 6.51
CA ILE A 132 -13.38 -2.52 6.93
C ILE A 132 -12.54 -1.99 8.08
N VAL A 133 -12.09 -0.76 7.97
CA VAL A 133 -11.33 -0.07 9.00
C VAL A 133 -11.95 1.29 9.29
N LYS A 134 -11.60 1.88 10.41
CA LYS A 134 -12.01 3.26 10.71
C LYS A 134 -11.10 4.22 9.96
N THR A 135 -11.68 5.20 9.29
CA THR A 135 -10.90 6.25 8.60
C THR A 135 -9.98 6.98 9.57
N LYS A 136 -10.43 7.17 10.82
CA LYS A 136 -9.59 7.76 11.86
C LYS A 136 -8.29 6.98 12.07
N ASP A 137 -8.35 5.66 12.02
CA ASP A 137 -7.16 4.82 12.20
C ASP A 137 -6.17 5.00 11.05
N VAL A 138 -6.66 5.23 9.84
CA VAL A 138 -5.80 5.55 8.69
C VAL A 138 -5.12 6.90 8.89
N ILE A 139 -5.86 7.89 9.37
CA ILE A 139 -5.32 9.22 9.67
C ILE A 139 -4.27 9.16 10.78
N ASP A 140 -4.52 8.36 11.82
CA ASP A 140 -3.55 8.15 12.90
C ASP A 140 -2.24 7.55 12.35
N PHE A 141 -2.35 6.56 11.48
CA PHE A 141 -1.18 5.97 10.82
C PHE A 141 -0.42 7.00 9.99
N TYR A 142 -1.13 7.80 9.22
CA TYR A 142 -0.52 8.88 8.44
C TYR A 142 0.26 9.85 9.35
N ASN A 143 -0.35 10.27 10.45
CA ASN A 143 0.30 11.18 11.39
C ASN A 143 1.55 10.55 12.00
N ASP A 144 1.51 9.27 12.31
CA ASP A 144 2.68 8.56 12.84
C ASP A 144 3.82 8.53 11.83
N ILE A 145 3.52 8.30 10.55
CA ILE A 145 4.55 8.28 9.50
C ILE A 145 5.22 9.66 9.38
N ILE A 146 4.44 10.74 9.30
CA ILE A 146 5.00 12.08 9.09
C ILE A 146 5.74 12.59 10.34
N ASP A 147 5.32 12.21 11.54
CA ASP A 147 5.99 12.60 12.77
C ASP A 147 7.37 11.94 12.88
N LEU A 148 7.50 10.68 12.46
CA LEU A 148 8.78 9.97 12.44
C LEU A 148 9.76 10.52 11.39
N ALA A 149 9.25 11.24 10.38
CA ALA A 149 10.06 11.82 9.31
C ALA A 149 10.67 13.19 9.68
N ARG A 150 10.33 13.73 10.85
CA ARG A 150 10.82 15.03 11.34
C ARG A 150 12.12 14.90 12.11
#